data_929b21d1f354cdb7fc28e61d1692b129
#
_entry.id   929b21d1f354cdb7fc28e61d1692b129
#
_cell.length_a   1.000
_cell.length_b   1.000
_cell.length_c   1.000
_cell.angle_alpha   90.00
_cell.angle_beta   90.00
_cell.angle_gamma   90.00
#
_symmetry.space_group_name_H-M   'P 1'
#
loop_
_entity.id
_entity.type
_entity.pdbx_description
1 polymer ?
#
loop_
_entity_poly.entity_id
_entity_poly.type
_entity_poly.pdbx_seq_one_letter_code
_entity_poly.pdbx_strand_id
1 'polypeptide(L)'
;MDSRIEFLKKYISIIIGSLIFAAGLEFFLIPNNILDGGVIGVSIIARHYFGLPLGLFIFLFNIPFLYLGYKQIGKGFAIASIFGIIILSVATSYFHSIPPLVTDPFLACIFGGIILGIGVGLVIRNGGTLDGSEMFSIYATKKLPISVGEMVLGINVIIFIASGFVFTWEAALYSMISYFIASKVMDIVIEGLNDSKSVMVITSNYQVISQEIQDRLGRGVTLLHGEGGYSGHETKIIFCVITRIEESKLKKIVFRNDKNAFLSIGTVSEVSGANFKKKDIH
;
A
#
# COMPACT_ATOMS: atom_id res chain seq x y z
N MET A 1 -4.45 -12.91 26.10
CA MET A 1 -3.58 -13.72 25.23
C MET A 1 -3.45 -13.10 23.83
N ASP A 2 -4.53 -12.50 23.31
CA ASP A 2 -4.55 -11.90 21.97
C ASP A 2 -3.62 -10.67 21.77
N SER A 3 -3.50 -9.80 22.76
CA SER A 3 -2.68 -8.58 22.61
C SER A 3 -1.17 -8.84 22.44
N ARG A 4 -0.64 -9.91 23.04
CA ARG A 4 0.78 -10.30 22.88
C ARG A 4 1.04 -10.91 21.50
N ILE A 5 0.08 -11.66 20.97
CA ILE A 5 0.17 -12.28 19.64
C ILE A 5 0.12 -11.19 18.56
N GLU A 6 -0.77 -10.20 18.70
CA GLU A 6 -0.84 -9.05 17.79
C GLU A 6 0.43 -8.20 17.82
N PHE A 7 0.95 -7.96 19.02
CA PHE A 7 2.24 -7.26 19.18
C PHE A 7 3.37 -8.00 18.47
N LEU A 8 3.47 -9.32 18.66
CA LEU A 8 4.51 -10.14 18.01
C LEU A 8 4.36 -10.14 16.49
N LYS A 9 3.15 -10.33 15.97
CA LYS A 9 2.84 -10.27 14.53
C LYS A 9 3.25 -8.93 13.93
N LYS A 10 2.96 -7.82 14.61
CA LYS A 10 3.33 -6.48 14.18
C LYS A 10 4.85 -6.37 13.96
N TYR A 11 5.65 -6.69 14.96
CA TYR A 11 7.11 -6.53 14.89
C TYR A 11 7.77 -7.54 13.94
N ILE A 12 7.25 -8.76 13.83
CA ILE A 12 7.70 -9.74 12.82
C ILE A 12 7.45 -9.19 11.41
N SER A 13 6.27 -8.62 11.15
CA SER A 13 5.97 -8.01 9.85
C SER A 13 6.89 -6.82 9.53
N ILE A 14 7.23 -6.01 10.53
CA ILE A 14 8.19 -4.90 10.36
C ILE A 14 9.59 -5.44 10.03
N ILE A 15 10.06 -6.49 10.70
CA ILE A 15 11.34 -7.15 10.39
C ILE A 15 11.34 -7.64 8.94
N ILE A 16 10.33 -8.42 8.57
CA ILE A 16 10.22 -8.98 7.21
C ILE A 16 10.15 -7.85 6.18
N GLY A 17 9.33 -6.83 6.39
CA GLY A 17 9.21 -5.69 5.50
C GLY A 17 10.52 -4.93 5.33
N SER A 18 11.25 -4.67 6.42
CA SER A 18 12.56 -3.99 6.39
C SER A 18 13.63 -4.82 5.67
N LEU A 19 13.64 -6.14 5.83
CA LEU A 19 14.57 -7.04 5.13
C LEU A 19 14.25 -7.13 3.64
N ILE A 20 12.96 -7.22 3.27
CA ILE A 20 12.52 -7.20 1.87
C ILE A 20 12.94 -5.88 1.21
N PHE A 21 12.71 -4.76 1.88
CA PHE A 21 13.09 -3.44 1.38
C PHE A 21 14.61 -3.33 1.19
N ALA A 22 15.42 -3.74 2.18
CA ALA A 22 16.87 -3.77 2.08
C ALA A 22 17.37 -4.62 0.91
N ALA A 23 16.74 -5.78 0.68
CA ALA A 23 17.05 -6.66 -0.45
C ALA A 23 16.72 -6.01 -1.80
N GLY A 24 15.58 -5.33 -1.93
CA GLY A 24 15.21 -4.56 -3.11
C GLY A 24 16.23 -3.46 -3.42
N LEU A 25 16.65 -2.76 -2.37
CA LEU A 25 17.62 -1.66 -2.48
C LEU A 25 19.01 -2.16 -2.91
N GLU A 26 19.59 -3.13 -2.19
CA GLU A 26 20.98 -3.56 -2.36
C GLU A 26 21.17 -4.54 -3.54
N PHE A 27 20.18 -5.36 -3.88
CA PHE A 27 20.32 -6.36 -4.94
C PHE A 27 19.85 -5.89 -6.32
N PHE A 28 18.98 -4.86 -6.35
CA PHE A 28 18.40 -4.37 -7.59
C PHE A 28 18.78 -2.91 -7.90
N LEU A 29 18.47 -1.97 -6.99
CA LEU A 29 18.57 -0.55 -7.29
C LEU A 29 19.99 -0.02 -7.26
N ILE A 30 20.68 -0.15 -6.13
CA ILE A 30 22.03 0.42 -5.92
C ILE A 30 23.04 -0.04 -6.96
N PRO A 31 23.12 -1.34 -7.33
CA PRO A 31 24.09 -1.80 -8.33
C PRO A 31 23.85 -1.20 -9.72
N ASN A 32 22.62 -0.77 -10.00
CA ASN A 32 22.24 -0.17 -11.28
C ASN A 32 22.19 1.37 -11.24
N ASN A 33 22.72 2.01 -10.18
CA ASN A 33 22.66 3.44 -9.92
C ASN A 33 21.24 4.03 -9.91
N ILE A 34 20.24 3.19 -9.63
CA ILE A 34 18.86 3.61 -9.46
C ILE A 34 18.68 4.02 -8.01
N LEU A 35 18.15 5.22 -7.78
CA LEU A 35 17.93 5.74 -6.46
C LEU A 35 16.52 5.39 -5.98
N ASP A 36 16.41 5.21 -4.69
CA ASP A 36 15.14 5.35 -4.00
C ASP A 36 14.84 6.82 -3.73
N GLY A 37 13.62 7.13 -3.34
CA GLY A 37 13.23 8.49 -3.00
C GLY A 37 13.59 8.88 -1.56
N GLY A 38 13.10 10.04 -1.15
CA GLY A 38 13.09 10.48 0.24
C GLY A 38 14.46 10.63 0.88
N VAL A 39 14.48 10.39 2.17
CA VAL A 39 15.70 10.43 3.00
C VAL A 39 16.70 9.37 2.55
N ILE A 40 16.22 8.23 2.07
CA ILE A 40 17.08 7.15 1.57
C ILE A 40 17.79 7.60 0.28
N GLY A 41 17.08 8.26 -0.65
CA GLY A 41 17.68 8.83 -1.86
C GLY A 41 18.76 9.87 -1.52
N VAL A 42 18.50 10.75 -0.58
CA VAL A 42 19.51 11.71 -0.07
C VAL A 42 20.67 10.97 0.59
N SER A 43 20.41 9.86 1.28
CA SER A 43 21.45 9.02 1.91
C SER A 43 22.37 8.34 0.88
N ILE A 44 21.81 7.90 -0.26
CA ILE A 44 22.59 7.33 -1.37
C ILE A 44 23.49 8.40 -1.99
N ILE A 45 22.98 9.61 -2.20
CA ILE A 45 23.78 10.74 -2.67
C ILE A 45 24.91 11.06 -1.68
N ALA A 46 24.59 11.14 -0.39
CA ALA A 46 25.61 11.39 0.64
C ALA A 46 26.68 10.29 0.67
N ARG A 47 26.31 9.03 0.58
CA ARG A 47 27.24 7.91 0.46
C ARG A 47 28.18 8.07 -0.73
N HIS A 48 27.67 8.49 -1.89
CA HIS A 48 28.47 8.70 -3.09
C HIS A 48 29.60 9.72 -2.88
N TYR A 49 29.31 10.81 -2.14
CA TYR A 49 30.32 11.86 -1.86
C TYR A 49 31.25 11.53 -0.69
N PHE A 50 30.74 10.90 0.36
CA PHE A 50 31.49 10.70 1.60
C PHE A 50 32.11 9.31 1.75
N GLY A 51 31.69 8.31 0.96
CA GLY A 51 32.23 6.95 1.01
C GLY A 51 31.91 6.16 2.29
N LEU A 52 31.01 6.68 3.16
CA LEU A 52 30.61 6.02 4.41
C LEU A 52 29.47 5.03 4.17
N PRO A 53 29.22 4.05 5.08
CA PRO A 53 28.14 3.08 4.93
C PRO A 53 26.77 3.73 4.78
N LEU A 54 25.96 3.25 3.82
CA LEU A 54 24.62 3.77 3.56
C LEU A 54 23.73 3.76 4.81
N GLY A 55 23.77 2.67 5.58
CA GLY A 55 22.96 2.53 6.81
C GLY A 55 23.21 3.63 7.83
N LEU A 56 24.43 4.18 7.90
CA LEU A 56 24.74 5.30 8.77
C LEU A 56 23.95 6.56 8.37
N PHE A 57 23.93 6.90 7.08
CA PHE A 57 23.20 8.05 6.57
C PHE A 57 21.69 7.87 6.70
N ILE A 58 21.18 6.66 6.38
CA ILE A 58 19.76 6.32 6.59
C ILE A 58 19.36 6.58 8.03
N PHE A 59 20.13 6.10 9.00
CA PHE A 59 19.84 6.31 10.41
C PHE A 59 19.89 7.80 10.81
N LEU A 60 20.98 8.48 10.49
CA LEU A 60 21.19 9.87 10.90
C LEU A 60 20.16 10.83 10.30
N PHE A 61 19.89 10.72 9.01
CA PHE A 61 18.98 11.64 8.32
C PHE A 61 17.50 11.37 8.66
N ASN A 62 17.16 10.20 9.16
CA ASN A 62 15.82 9.91 9.65
C ASN A 62 15.53 10.46 11.07
N ILE A 63 16.55 10.83 11.85
CA ILE A 63 16.36 11.33 13.24
C ILE A 63 15.36 12.49 13.32
N PRO A 64 15.46 13.58 12.52
CA PRO A 64 14.52 14.70 12.59
C PRO A 64 13.08 14.27 12.24
N PHE A 65 12.92 13.37 11.31
CA PHE A 65 11.59 12.86 10.93
C PHE A 65 10.99 11.93 11.98
N LEU A 66 11.82 11.14 12.66
CA LEU A 66 11.41 10.34 13.82
C LEU A 66 10.86 11.22 14.94
N TYR A 67 11.48 12.37 15.20
CA TYR A 67 10.96 13.34 16.14
C TYR A 67 9.60 13.92 15.72
N LEU A 68 9.45 14.25 14.43
CA LEU A 68 8.18 14.69 13.85
C LEU A 68 7.10 13.60 13.95
N GLY A 69 7.44 12.36 13.59
CA GLY A 69 6.55 11.21 13.71
C GLY A 69 6.08 10.97 15.14
N TYR A 70 6.99 11.10 16.11
CA TYR A 70 6.65 11.01 17.54
C TYR A 70 5.63 12.08 17.96
N LYS A 71 5.82 13.33 17.53
CA LYS A 71 4.98 14.46 17.92
C LYS A 71 3.63 14.49 17.21
N GLN A 72 3.58 14.12 15.93
CA GLN A 72 2.40 14.28 15.06
C GLN A 72 1.55 13.01 14.92
N ILE A 73 2.18 11.83 15.01
CA ILE A 73 1.50 10.55 14.81
C ILE A 73 1.37 9.80 16.14
N GLY A 74 2.45 9.71 16.93
CA GLY A 74 2.43 9.16 18.26
C GLY A 74 3.59 8.21 18.61
N LYS A 75 3.69 7.87 19.90
CA LYS A 75 4.80 7.04 20.43
C LYS A 75 4.91 5.67 19.79
N GLY A 76 3.79 4.97 19.58
CA GLY A 76 3.78 3.62 19.03
C GLY A 76 4.29 3.56 17.58
N PHE A 77 3.97 4.59 16.79
CA PHE A 77 4.48 4.75 15.43
C PHE A 77 5.99 5.03 15.43
N ALA A 78 6.44 5.97 16.25
CA ALA A 78 7.87 6.31 16.33
C ALA A 78 8.73 5.10 16.75
N ILE A 79 8.31 4.31 17.74
CA ILE A 79 9.02 3.11 18.18
C ILE A 79 9.10 2.08 17.06
N ALA A 80 7.98 1.82 16.37
CA ALA A 80 7.92 0.90 15.24
C ALA A 80 8.84 1.35 14.10
N SER A 81 8.86 2.65 13.78
CA SER A 81 9.71 3.23 12.73
C SER A 81 11.20 3.18 13.11
N ILE A 82 11.57 3.53 14.34
CA ILE A 82 12.96 3.40 14.82
C ILE A 82 13.43 1.96 14.66
N PHE A 83 12.60 1.00 15.08
CA PHE A 83 12.91 -0.41 14.98
C PHE A 83 13.11 -0.86 13.52
N GLY A 84 12.20 -0.47 12.61
CA GLY A 84 12.32 -0.75 11.19
C GLY A 84 13.56 -0.12 10.55
N ILE A 85 13.85 1.15 10.86
CA ILE A 85 15.02 1.88 10.33
C ILE A 85 16.33 1.26 10.82
N ILE A 86 16.42 0.81 12.08
CA ILE A 86 17.61 0.12 12.59
C ILE A 86 17.83 -1.19 11.82
N ILE A 87 16.78 -1.99 11.62
CA ILE A 87 16.88 -3.24 10.87
C ILE A 87 17.29 -2.95 9.42
N LEU A 88 16.69 -1.96 8.77
CA LEU A 88 17.05 -1.53 7.43
C LEU A 88 18.53 -1.12 7.36
N SER A 89 18.98 -0.28 8.29
CA SER A 89 20.37 0.22 8.31
C SER A 89 21.40 -0.90 8.49
N VAL A 90 21.10 -1.87 9.33
CA VAL A 90 21.96 -3.06 9.53
C VAL A 90 21.91 -3.97 8.30
N ALA A 91 20.70 -4.24 7.77
CA ALA A 91 20.51 -5.13 6.64
C ALA A 91 21.18 -4.59 5.36
N THR A 92 21.06 -3.29 5.06
CA THR A 92 21.74 -2.67 3.91
C THR A 92 23.26 -2.75 4.03
N SER A 93 23.80 -2.55 5.24
CA SER A 93 25.24 -2.70 5.47
C SER A 93 25.74 -4.12 5.24
N TYR A 94 24.95 -5.12 5.63
CA TYR A 94 25.28 -6.53 5.45
C TYR A 94 25.10 -6.99 4.00
N PHE A 95 23.97 -6.64 3.36
CA PHE A 95 23.65 -7.04 1.99
C PHE A 95 24.55 -6.40 0.95
N HIS A 96 25.17 -5.28 1.28
CA HIS A 96 26.12 -4.60 0.39
C HIS A 96 27.31 -5.49 -0.03
N SER A 97 27.70 -6.46 0.80
CA SER A 97 28.78 -7.41 0.51
C SER A 97 28.36 -8.56 -0.43
N ILE A 98 27.06 -8.67 -0.74
CA ILE A 98 26.51 -9.74 -1.57
C ILE A 98 26.45 -9.25 -3.03
N PRO A 99 26.78 -10.09 -4.01
CA PRO A 99 26.74 -9.68 -5.42
C PRO A 99 25.28 -9.33 -5.84
N PRO A 100 25.13 -8.38 -6.80
CA PRO A 100 23.81 -7.98 -7.28
C PRO A 100 23.08 -9.15 -7.94
N LEU A 101 21.75 -9.19 -7.77
CA LEU A 101 20.91 -10.22 -8.38
C LEU A 101 20.58 -9.91 -9.84
N VAL A 102 20.47 -8.63 -10.18
CA VAL A 102 20.11 -8.13 -11.52
C VAL A 102 21.01 -6.96 -11.88
N THR A 103 21.62 -7.04 -13.06
CA THR A 103 22.51 -5.99 -13.61
C THR A 103 21.88 -5.21 -14.76
N ASP A 104 20.74 -5.63 -15.26
CA ASP A 104 19.96 -4.89 -16.26
C ASP A 104 19.15 -3.79 -15.58
N PRO A 105 19.35 -2.49 -15.91
CA PRO A 105 18.67 -1.39 -15.23
C PRO A 105 17.14 -1.40 -15.40
N PHE A 106 16.64 -1.89 -16.56
CA PHE A 106 15.20 -1.95 -16.80
C PHE A 106 14.53 -3.02 -15.93
N LEU A 107 15.11 -4.21 -15.86
CA LEU A 107 14.60 -5.26 -14.96
C LEU A 107 14.78 -4.86 -13.50
N ALA A 108 15.89 -4.24 -13.16
CA ALA A 108 16.15 -3.78 -11.80
C ALA A 108 15.13 -2.73 -11.33
N CYS A 109 14.75 -1.78 -12.18
CA CYS A 109 13.77 -0.76 -11.79
C CYS A 109 12.37 -1.35 -11.58
N ILE A 110 11.96 -2.34 -12.39
CA ILE A 110 10.64 -2.98 -12.25
C ILE A 110 10.59 -3.86 -11.01
N PHE A 111 11.47 -4.87 -10.93
CA PHE A 111 11.46 -5.83 -9.83
C PHE A 111 11.90 -5.20 -8.51
N GLY A 112 12.90 -4.31 -8.55
CA GLY A 112 13.30 -3.52 -7.39
C GLY A 112 12.15 -2.69 -6.84
N GLY A 113 11.44 -1.96 -7.71
CA GLY A 113 10.27 -1.17 -7.32
C GLY A 113 9.16 -2.02 -6.69
N ILE A 114 8.86 -3.20 -7.26
CA ILE A 114 7.88 -4.15 -6.68
C ILE A 114 8.32 -4.59 -5.27
N ILE A 115 9.57 -5.01 -5.12
CA ILE A 115 10.11 -5.51 -3.85
C ILE A 115 10.15 -4.40 -2.80
N LEU A 116 10.59 -3.18 -3.18
CA LEU A 116 10.54 -2.02 -2.29
C LEU A 116 9.12 -1.71 -1.84
N GLY A 117 8.17 -1.66 -2.77
CA GLY A 117 6.76 -1.38 -2.46
C GLY A 117 6.14 -2.41 -1.51
N ILE A 118 6.47 -3.70 -1.66
CA ILE A 118 6.05 -4.76 -0.72
C ILE A 118 6.67 -4.50 0.66
N GLY A 119 7.97 -4.26 0.71
CA GLY A 119 8.69 -4.06 1.96
C GLY A 119 8.17 -2.88 2.76
N VAL A 120 8.10 -1.71 2.15
CA VAL A 120 7.62 -0.49 2.81
C VAL A 120 6.13 -0.58 3.15
N GLY A 121 5.31 -1.12 2.23
CA GLY A 121 3.88 -1.31 2.46
C GLY A 121 3.58 -2.20 3.68
N LEU A 122 4.36 -3.29 3.88
CA LEU A 122 4.25 -4.13 5.07
C LEU A 122 4.58 -3.37 6.36
N VAL A 123 5.60 -2.51 6.35
CA VAL A 123 6.00 -1.72 7.52
C VAL A 123 4.94 -0.67 7.85
N ILE A 124 4.45 0.07 6.85
CA ILE A 124 3.43 1.11 7.03
C ILE A 124 2.11 0.51 7.51
N ARG A 125 1.68 -0.61 6.92
CA ARG A 125 0.46 -1.33 7.33
C ARG A 125 0.50 -1.76 8.80
N ASN A 126 1.69 -2.03 9.33
CA ASN A 126 1.91 -2.39 10.73
C ASN A 126 2.26 -1.18 11.62
N GLY A 127 2.00 0.03 11.15
CA GLY A 127 2.12 1.27 11.91
C GLY A 127 3.56 1.70 12.19
N GLY A 128 4.47 1.48 11.24
CA GLY A 128 5.81 2.03 11.20
C GLY A 128 6.10 2.65 9.83
N THR A 129 7.33 3.08 9.59
CA THR A 129 7.86 3.51 8.29
C THR A 129 9.38 3.35 8.26
N LEU A 130 9.97 3.36 7.06
CA LEU A 130 11.40 3.22 6.84
C LEU A 130 12.07 4.52 6.40
N ASP A 131 11.27 5.51 5.99
CA ASP A 131 11.77 6.77 5.44
C ASP A 131 11.03 7.99 5.99
N GLY A 132 11.76 9.10 6.13
CA GLY A 132 11.22 10.35 6.65
C GLY A 132 10.18 11.00 5.73
N SER A 133 10.31 10.85 4.42
CA SER A 133 9.32 11.35 3.45
C SER A 133 7.98 10.64 3.59
N GLU A 134 8.00 9.35 3.91
CA GLU A 134 6.82 8.56 4.23
C GLU A 134 6.15 9.05 5.53
N MET A 135 6.93 9.37 6.57
CA MET A 135 6.39 9.94 7.83
C MET A 135 5.63 11.23 7.56
N PHE A 136 6.20 12.11 6.75
CA PHE A 136 5.54 13.34 6.35
C PHE A 136 4.28 13.04 5.52
N SER A 137 4.34 12.10 4.60
CA SER A 137 3.22 11.72 3.74
C SER A 137 2.07 11.10 4.54
N ILE A 138 2.35 10.21 5.49
CA ILE A 138 1.33 9.64 6.39
C ILE A 138 0.64 10.74 7.21
N TYR A 139 1.36 11.77 7.64
CA TYR A 139 0.77 12.91 8.33
C TYR A 139 -0.09 13.76 7.38
N ALA A 140 0.40 14.06 6.18
CA ALA A 140 -0.27 14.92 5.21
C ALA A 140 -1.55 14.28 4.65
N THR A 141 -1.56 12.98 4.39
CA THR A 141 -2.72 12.24 3.87
C THR A 141 -3.89 12.15 4.84
N LYS A 142 -3.66 12.39 6.14
CA LYS A 142 -4.77 12.58 7.10
C LYS A 142 -5.62 13.83 6.80
N LYS A 143 -5.07 14.77 6.04
CA LYS A 143 -5.72 16.06 5.71
C LYS A 143 -6.07 16.20 4.24
N LEU A 144 -5.47 15.38 3.37
CA LEU A 144 -5.60 15.46 1.92
C LEU A 144 -6.15 14.14 1.36
N PRO A 145 -7.06 14.16 0.37
CA PRO A 145 -7.69 12.98 -0.20
C PRO A 145 -6.78 12.33 -1.28
N ILE A 146 -5.52 12.06 -0.94
CA ILE A 146 -4.53 11.41 -1.81
C ILE A 146 -3.88 10.24 -1.07
N SER A 147 -3.39 9.25 -1.79
CA SER A 147 -2.73 8.09 -1.19
C SER A 147 -1.35 8.45 -0.62
N VAL A 148 -0.84 7.62 0.29
CA VAL A 148 0.52 7.79 0.84
C VAL A 148 1.53 7.69 -0.30
N GLY A 149 1.38 6.71 -1.20
CA GLY A 149 2.28 6.52 -2.34
C GLY A 149 2.31 7.71 -3.29
N GLU A 150 1.15 8.29 -3.60
CA GLU A 150 1.04 9.48 -4.46
C GLU A 150 1.69 10.70 -3.82
N MET A 151 1.52 10.91 -2.51
CA MET A 151 2.16 12.01 -1.79
C MET A 151 3.69 11.86 -1.79
N VAL A 152 4.18 10.67 -1.48
CA VAL A 152 5.62 10.41 -1.45
C VAL A 152 6.22 10.56 -2.86
N LEU A 153 5.53 10.07 -3.90
CA LEU A 153 5.96 10.26 -5.29
C LEU A 153 6.13 11.74 -5.63
N GLY A 154 5.16 12.58 -5.26
CA GLY A 154 5.22 14.03 -5.49
C GLY A 154 6.44 14.69 -4.82
N ILE A 155 6.76 14.33 -3.58
CA ILE A 155 7.94 14.81 -2.86
C ILE A 155 9.22 14.37 -3.56
N ASN A 156 9.26 13.12 -4.02
CA ASN A 156 10.45 12.51 -4.57
C ASN A 156 10.83 12.99 -5.96
N VAL A 157 9.90 13.57 -6.72
CA VAL A 157 10.20 14.19 -8.03
C VAL A 157 11.37 15.18 -7.92
N ILE A 158 11.40 15.99 -6.86
CA ILE A 158 12.49 16.97 -6.65
C ILE A 158 13.82 16.25 -6.43
N ILE A 159 13.83 15.16 -5.66
CA ILE A 159 15.04 14.37 -5.37
C ILE A 159 15.54 13.68 -6.64
N PHE A 160 14.65 13.15 -7.46
CA PHE A 160 15.03 12.51 -8.73
C PHE A 160 15.59 13.51 -9.74
N ILE A 161 15.04 14.72 -9.82
CA ILE A 161 15.63 15.78 -10.63
C ILE A 161 17.05 16.10 -10.13
N ALA A 162 17.25 16.27 -8.83
CA ALA A 162 18.58 16.49 -8.27
C ALA A 162 19.53 15.34 -8.56
N SER A 163 19.06 14.08 -8.52
CA SER A 163 19.88 12.91 -8.83
C SER A 163 20.36 12.87 -10.28
N GLY A 164 19.58 13.41 -11.22
CA GLY A 164 19.98 13.53 -12.62
C GLY A 164 21.23 14.37 -12.84
N PHE A 165 21.47 15.38 -11.98
CA PHE A 165 22.68 16.18 -11.99
C PHE A 165 23.87 15.52 -11.28
N VAL A 166 23.61 14.63 -10.32
CA VAL A 166 24.67 13.95 -9.52
C VAL A 166 25.17 12.69 -10.21
N PHE A 167 24.28 11.91 -10.79
CA PHE A 167 24.58 10.64 -11.47
C PHE A 167 24.41 10.80 -12.99
N THR A 168 23.29 10.30 -13.52
CA THR A 168 22.90 10.44 -14.94
C THR A 168 21.39 10.66 -15.04
N TRP A 169 20.97 11.31 -16.12
CA TRP A 169 19.54 11.48 -16.39
C TRP A 169 18.81 10.15 -16.61
N GLU A 170 19.50 9.16 -17.19
CA GLU A 170 18.96 7.81 -17.35
C GLU A 170 18.70 7.15 -16.00
N ALA A 171 19.63 7.23 -15.05
CA ALA A 171 19.46 6.73 -13.69
C ALA A 171 18.30 7.43 -12.97
N ALA A 172 18.15 8.74 -13.14
CA ALA A 172 17.02 9.50 -12.58
C ALA A 172 15.68 9.05 -13.16
N LEU A 173 15.59 8.82 -14.47
CA LEU A 173 14.38 8.35 -15.12
C LEU A 173 14.00 6.92 -14.67
N TYR A 174 14.97 6.01 -14.57
CA TYR A 174 14.75 4.68 -14.00
C TYR A 174 14.31 4.76 -12.53
N SER A 175 14.87 5.68 -11.75
CA SER A 175 14.47 5.91 -10.36
C SER A 175 13.01 6.36 -10.26
N MET A 176 12.57 7.26 -11.13
CA MET A 176 11.16 7.69 -11.20
C MET A 176 10.23 6.52 -11.55
N ILE A 177 10.59 5.67 -12.52
CA ILE A 177 9.79 4.50 -12.90
C ILE A 177 9.74 3.51 -11.73
N SER A 178 10.89 3.19 -11.13
CA SER A 178 10.97 2.28 -9.99
C SER A 178 10.11 2.76 -8.83
N TYR A 179 10.19 4.04 -8.51
CA TYR A 179 9.42 4.63 -7.42
C TYR A 179 7.91 4.69 -7.72
N PHE A 180 7.53 4.97 -8.96
CA PHE A 180 6.13 4.90 -9.39
C PHE A 180 5.56 3.48 -9.19
N ILE A 181 6.31 2.45 -9.58
CA ILE A 181 5.91 1.05 -9.36
C ILE A 181 5.83 0.76 -7.84
N ALA A 182 6.86 1.17 -7.08
CA ALA A 182 6.90 0.98 -5.63
C ALA A 182 5.72 1.65 -4.94
N SER A 183 5.35 2.89 -5.32
CA SER A 183 4.22 3.60 -4.74
C SER A 183 2.89 2.88 -4.97
N LYS A 184 2.66 2.34 -6.17
CA LYS A 184 1.43 1.58 -6.47
C LYS A 184 1.37 0.24 -5.74
N VAL A 185 2.48 -0.47 -5.66
CA VAL A 185 2.57 -1.72 -4.90
C VAL A 185 2.41 -1.45 -3.39
N MET A 186 3.04 -0.40 -2.89
CA MET A 186 2.89 0.04 -1.50
C MET A 186 1.43 0.30 -1.14
N ASP A 187 0.70 1.07 -1.95
CA ASP A 187 -0.71 1.36 -1.72
C ASP A 187 -1.54 0.06 -1.68
N ILE A 188 -1.31 -0.87 -2.63
CA ILE A 188 -1.97 -2.19 -2.64
C ILE A 188 -1.70 -2.98 -1.36
N VAL A 189 -0.47 -2.94 -0.85
CA VAL A 189 -0.09 -3.68 0.38
C VAL A 189 -0.68 -3.01 1.62
N ILE A 190 -0.70 -1.68 1.68
CA ILE A 190 -1.28 -0.91 2.81
C ILE A 190 -2.78 -1.15 2.88
N GLU A 191 -3.50 -0.94 1.78
CA GLU A 191 -4.95 -1.11 1.72
C GLU A 191 -5.35 -2.58 1.83
N GLY A 192 -4.51 -3.48 1.34
CA GLY A 192 -4.75 -4.91 1.25
C GLY A 192 -5.64 -5.26 0.06
N LEU A 193 -5.76 -6.57 -0.19
CA LEU A 193 -6.63 -7.11 -1.25
C LEU A 193 -8.13 -7.05 -0.90
N ASN A 194 -8.47 -6.49 0.25
CA ASN A 194 -9.84 -6.43 0.78
C ASN A 194 -10.56 -5.14 0.38
N ASP A 195 -10.50 -4.79 -0.91
CA ASP A 195 -11.34 -3.74 -1.47
C ASP A 195 -12.82 -4.06 -1.19
N SER A 196 -13.45 -3.24 -0.38
CA SER A 196 -14.90 -3.31 -0.22
C SER A 196 -15.57 -2.69 -1.45
N LYS A 197 -16.60 -3.36 -1.94
CA LYS A 197 -17.39 -2.90 -3.08
C LYS A 197 -18.85 -2.69 -2.64
N SER A 198 -19.39 -1.52 -2.92
CA SER A 198 -20.82 -1.29 -2.85
C SER A 198 -21.48 -1.85 -4.09
N VAL A 199 -22.59 -2.52 -3.90
CA VAL A 199 -23.35 -3.15 -4.98
C VAL A 199 -24.78 -2.64 -4.94
N MET A 200 -25.26 -2.22 -6.09
CA MET A 200 -26.68 -1.93 -6.32
C MET A 200 -27.19 -2.83 -7.42
N VAL A 201 -28.28 -3.58 -7.14
CA VAL A 201 -28.95 -4.44 -8.12
C VAL A 201 -30.39 -3.99 -8.26
N ILE A 202 -30.77 -3.63 -9.48
CA ILE A 202 -32.17 -3.30 -9.84
C ILE A 202 -32.73 -4.49 -10.57
N THR A 203 -33.76 -5.11 -10.02
CA THR A 203 -34.34 -6.36 -10.53
C THR A 203 -35.76 -6.57 -10.04
N SER A 204 -36.58 -7.26 -10.82
CA SER A 204 -37.89 -7.73 -10.38
C SER A 204 -37.79 -8.92 -9.42
N ASN A 205 -36.71 -9.70 -9.48
CA ASN A 205 -36.48 -10.90 -8.68
C ASN A 205 -35.72 -10.64 -7.37
N TYR A 206 -35.92 -9.45 -6.78
CA TYR A 206 -35.14 -8.99 -5.64
C TYR A 206 -35.21 -9.93 -4.41
N GLN A 207 -36.34 -10.63 -4.19
CA GLN A 207 -36.49 -11.52 -3.03
C GLN A 207 -35.53 -12.72 -3.13
N VAL A 208 -35.53 -13.41 -4.28
CA VAL A 208 -34.68 -14.58 -4.50
C VAL A 208 -33.21 -14.20 -4.46
N ILE A 209 -32.84 -13.11 -5.16
CA ILE A 209 -31.46 -12.64 -5.21
C ILE A 209 -30.97 -12.22 -3.83
N SER A 210 -31.77 -11.50 -3.05
CA SER A 210 -31.42 -11.09 -1.69
C SER A 210 -31.18 -12.28 -0.78
N GLN A 211 -32.04 -13.29 -0.86
CA GLN A 211 -31.91 -14.52 -0.06
C GLN A 211 -30.62 -15.27 -0.44
N GLU A 212 -30.35 -15.44 -1.72
CA GLU A 212 -29.11 -16.12 -2.16
C GLU A 212 -27.84 -15.36 -1.79
N ILE A 213 -27.85 -14.02 -1.79
CA ILE A 213 -26.73 -13.21 -1.32
C ILE A 213 -26.46 -13.48 0.16
N GLN A 214 -27.52 -13.51 0.99
CA GLN A 214 -27.40 -13.80 2.41
C GLN A 214 -26.88 -15.23 2.67
N ASP A 215 -27.48 -16.23 2.00
CA ASP A 215 -27.17 -17.63 2.23
C ASP A 215 -25.78 -18.03 1.71
N ARG A 216 -25.39 -17.54 0.53
CA ARG A 216 -24.15 -17.97 -0.14
C ARG A 216 -22.95 -17.10 0.15
N LEU A 217 -23.16 -15.78 0.38
CA LEU A 217 -22.08 -14.84 0.67
C LEU A 217 -22.02 -14.46 2.14
N GLY A 218 -23.09 -14.70 2.90
CA GLY A 218 -23.19 -14.30 4.31
C GLY A 218 -23.15 -12.77 4.46
N ARG A 219 -23.68 -12.02 3.46
CA ARG A 219 -23.66 -10.57 3.45
C ARG A 219 -25.03 -10.00 3.74
N GLY A 220 -25.05 -8.96 4.58
CA GLY A 220 -26.28 -8.20 4.84
C GLY A 220 -26.76 -7.50 3.57
N VAL A 221 -28.07 -7.49 3.38
CA VAL A 221 -28.74 -6.85 2.24
C VAL A 221 -29.71 -5.80 2.77
N THR A 222 -29.72 -4.63 2.16
CA THR A 222 -30.71 -3.57 2.41
C THR A 222 -31.54 -3.39 1.14
N LEU A 223 -32.85 -3.44 1.27
CA LEU A 223 -33.77 -3.13 0.17
C LEU A 223 -34.14 -1.65 0.21
N LEU A 224 -33.79 -0.93 -0.85
CA LEU A 224 -34.16 0.46 -1.05
C LEU A 224 -35.40 0.51 -1.96
N HIS A 225 -36.32 1.41 -1.68
CA HIS A 225 -37.45 1.69 -2.55
C HIS A 225 -37.02 2.70 -3.60
N GLY A 226 -37.31 2.44 -4.85
CA GLY A 226 -37.05 3.30 -5.98
C GLY A 226 -38.20 3.32 -6.95
N GLU A 227 -38.18 4.29 -7.84
CA GLU A 227 -39.16 4.43 -8.93
C GLU A 227 -38.41 4.58 -10.25
N GLY A 228 -38.86 3.88 -11.27
CA GLY A 228 -38.28 3.98 -12.61
C GLY A 228 -38.60 5.35 -13.22
N GLY A 229 -37.58 6.20 -13.43
CA GLY A 229 -37.75 7.57 -13.90
C GLY A 229 -38.46 7.70 -15.28
N TYR A 230 -38.42 6.65 -16.09
CA TYR A 230 -39.12 6.62 -17.39
C TYR A 230 -40.48 5.90 -17.31
N SER A 231 -40.53 4.80 -16.57
CA SER A 231 -41.72 3.93 -16.50
C SER A 231 -42.71 4.31 -15.42
N GLY A 232 -42.26 5.08 -14.40
CA GLY A 232 -43.07 5.38 -13.20
C GLY A 232 -43.37 4.15 -12.33
N HIS A 233 -42.78 2.97 -12.63
CA HIS A 233 -43.01 1.76 -11.86
C HIS A 233 -42.17 1.73 -10.58
N GLU A 234 -42.79 1.40 -9.47
CA GLU A 234 -42.09 1.11 -8.23
C GLU A 234 -41.18 -0.12 -8.39
N THR A 235 -39.98 -0.02 -7.90
CA THR A 235 -38.98 -1.11 -7.92
C THR A 235 -38.25 -1.17 -6.59
N LYS A 236 -37.68 -2.32 -6.27
CA LYS A 236 -36.78 -2.48 -5.12
C LYS A 236 -35.35 -2.67 -5.60
N ILE A 237 -34.46 -1.91 -5.00
CA ILE A 237 -33.04 -1.95 -5.27
C ILE A 237 -32.36 -2.71 -4.12
N ILE A 238 -31.60 -3.74 -4.45
CA ILE A 238 -30.78 -4.46 -3.50
C ILE A 238 -29.50 -3.67 -3.32
N PHE A 239 -29.22 -3.23 -2.11
CA PHE A 239 -27.96 -2.64 -1.72
C PHE A 239 -27.21 -3.60 -0.78
N CYS A 240 -25.95 -3.91 -1.09
CA CYS A 240 -25.10 -4.67 -0.21
C CYS A 240 -23.63 -4.25 -0.39
N VAL A 241 -22.80 -4.59 0.60
CA VAL A 241 -21.36 -4.40 0.54
C VAL A 241 -20.67 -5.77 0.55
N ILE A 242 -19.79 -5.99 -0.42
CA ILE A 242 -19.06 -7.23 -0.61
C ILE A 242 -17.56 -6.95 -0.66
N THR A 243 -16.75 -7.99 -0.59
CA THR A 243 -15.31 -7.91 -0.91
C THR A 243 -15.09 -8.14 -2.40
N ARG A 244 -13.95 -7.65 -2.93
CA ARG A 244 -13.54 -7.86 -4.33
C ARG A 244 -13.56 -9.34 -4.74
N ILE A 245 -13.19 -10.24 -3.84
CA ILE A 245 -13.18 -11.68 -4.10
C ILE A 245 -14.60 -12.24 -4.32
N GLU A 246 -15.59 -11.65 -3.69
CA GLU A 246 -17.00 -12.08 -3.77
C GLU A 246 -17.70 -11.56 -5.02
N GLU A 247 -17.11 -10.60 -5.75
CA GLU A 247 -17.71 -9.96 -6.92
C GLU A 247 -18.13 -10.98 -8.00
N SER A 248 -17.25 -11.93 -8.32
CA SER A 248 -17.53 -12.97 -9.33
C SER A 248 -18.68 -13.90 -8.90
N LYS A 249 -18.77 -14.21 -7.61
CA LYS A 249 -19.88 -15.04 -7.08
C LYS A 249 -21.18 -14.28 -7.09
N LEU A 250 -21.16 -13.00 -6.71
CA LEU A 250 -22.33 -12.13 -6.75
C LEU A 250 -22.88 -12.00 -8.17
N LYS A 251 -22.03 -11.71 -9.16
CA LYS A 251 -22.43 -11.64 -10.57
C LYS A 251 -23.15 -12.92 -11.03
N LYS A 252 -22.62 -14.09 -10.65
CA LYS A 252 -23.26 -15.37 -10.95
C LYS A 252 -24.65 -15.52 -10.30
N ILE A 253 -24.79 -15.09 -9.05
CA ILE A 253 -26.10 -15.12 -8.35
C ILE A 253 -27.10 -14.22 -9.07
N VAL A 254 -26.73 -12.99 -9.37
CA VAL A 254 -27.64 -12.02 -10.00
C VAL A 254 -28.08 -12.49 -11.37
N PHE A 255 -27.14 -12.74 -12.30
CA PHE A 255 -27.48 -13.04 -13.69
C PHE A 255 -28.02 -14.46 -13.93
N ARG A 256 -27.88 -15.36 -12.95
CA ARG A 256 -28.57 -16.65 -12.99
C ARG A 256 -30.07 -16.50 -12.70
N ASN A 257 -30.45 -15.60 -11.80
CA ASN A 257 -31.82 -15.40 -11.39
C ASN A 257 -32.55 -14.34 -12.23
N ASP A 258 -31.80 -13.37 -12.79
CA ASP A 258 -32.36 -12.36 -13.70
C ASP A 258 -31.30 -11.90 -14.69
N LYS A 259 -31.42 -12.33 -15.94
CA LYS A 259 -30.48 -11.93 -17.02
C LYS A 259 -30.60 -10.46 -17.38
N ASN A 260 -31.72 -9.82 -17.07
CA ASN A 260 -31.98 -8.42 -17.39
C ASN A 260 -31.72 -7.49 -16.17
N ALA A 261 -31.25 -8.03 -15.06
CA ALA A 261 -30.96 -7.23 -13.88
C ALA A 261 -29.89 -6.17 -14.22
N PHE A 262 -30.09 -4.95 -13.73
CA PHE A 262 -29.08 -3.91 -13.76
C PHE A 262 -28.20 -4.02 -12.51
N LEU A 263 -26.92 -4.21 -12.71
CA LEU A 263 -25.93 -4.37 -11.64
C LEU A 263 -24.88 -3.24 -11.72
N SER A 264 -24.78 -2.44 -10.68
CA SER A 264 -23.74 -1.42 -10.49
C SER A 264 -22.83 -1.80 -9.33
N ILE A 265 -21.52 -1.74 -9.54
CA ILE A 265 -20.50 -2.04 -8.52
C ILE A 265 -19.56 -0.84 -8.42
N GLY A 266 -19.52 -0.23 -7.24
CA GLY A 266 -18.63 0.88 -6.92
C GLY A 266 -17.56 0.49 -5.91
N THR A 267 -16.43 1.19 -5.89
CA THR A 267 -15.43 1.07 -4.83
C THR A 267 -15.87 1.86 -3.61
N VAL A 268 -15.70 1.30 -2.43
CA VAL A 268 -16.01 1.96 -1.16
C VAL A 268 -14.69 2.19 -0.43
N SER A 269 -14.41 3.43 -0.10
CA SER A 269 -13.16 3.81 0.59
C SER A 269 -13.09 3.26 2.01
N GLU A 270 -14.24 3.22 2.72
CA GLU A 270 -14.29 2.71 4.09
C GLU A 270 -15.67 2.09 4.38
N VAL A 271 -15.65 0.97 5.10
CA VAL A 271 -16.86 0.32 5.63
C VAL A 271 -16.63 0.06 7.10
N SER A 272 -17.47 0.69 7.93
CA SER A 272 -17.48 0.51 9.39
C SER A 272 -18.86 0.00 9.82
N GLY A 273 -18.91 -1.06 10.65
CA GLY A 273 -20.15 -1.59 11.19
C GLY A 273 -20.01 -3.01 11.76
N ALA A 274 -20.85 -3.33 12.76
CA ALA A 274 -20.75 -4.57 13.54
C ALA A 274 -21.00 -5.86 12.72
N ASN A 275 -21.75 -5.79 11.62
CA ASN A 275 -22.12 -6.96 10.81
C ASN A 275 -21.25 -7.16 9.56
N PHE A 276 -20.30 -6.28 9.31
CA PHE A 276 -19.35 -6.46 8.21
C PHE A 276 -18.09 -7.15 8.73
N LYS A 277 -18.20 -8.45 9.04
CA LYS A 277 -16.99 -9.26 9.33
C LYS A 277 -16.24 -9.48 8.04
N LYS A 278 -15.03 -8.93 7.94
CA LYS A 278 -14.04 -9.39 6.95
C LYS A 278 -13.81 -10.87 7.22
N LYS A 279 -14.21 -11.75 6.28
CA LYS A 279 -13.87 -13.18 6.39
C LYS A 279 -12.37 -13.29 6.30
N ASP A 280 -11.72 -13.69 7.39
CA ASP A 280 -10.34 -14.16 7.34
C ASP A 280 -10.28 -15.35 6.37
N ILE A 281 -9.45 -15.24 5.37
CA ILE A 281 -9.18 -16.33 4.43
C ILE A 281 -8.26 -17.30 5.19
N HIS A 282 -8.84 -18.41 5.65
CA HIS A 282 -8.10 -19.58 6.07
C HIS A 282 -7.72 -20.42 4.86
#